data_81a0fd533992476ed8d14db57e1d3169
#
_entry.id   81a0fd533992476ed8d14db57e1d3169
#
_cell.length_a   1.000
_cell.length_b   1.000
_cell.length_c   1.000
_cell.angle_alpha   90.00
_cell.angle_beta   90.00
_cell.angle_gamma   90.00
#
_symmetry.space_group_name_H-M   'P 1'
#
loop_
_entity.id
_entity.type
_entity.pdbx_description
1 polymer ?
#
loop_
_entity_poly.entity_id
_entity_poly.type
_entity_poly.pdbx_seq_one_letter_code
_entity_poly.pdbx_strand_id
1 'polypeptide(L)'
;MYALLILDMQVGLVHGPDKPREVRALINTLNELMRSARATGAPIFLARHIGPAGSPIEPGSPLTELVQELQLMGDEVIFEKKRPNAFAQTDLATLLRERECDGVVVTGMKTQYCVDSTCRAARDCGFDAVLIANGHTCSDTPGLTAEAIVAHHNSTLGGPFCRVAQAEEWSFS
;
A
#
# COMPACT_ATOMS: atom_id res chain seq x y z
N MET A 1 0.25 15.71 -9.94
CA MET A 1 0.69 14.33 -10.24
C MET A 1 0.36 13.40 -9.06
N TYR A 2 0.03 12.11 -9.31
CA TYR A 2 -0.18 11.12 -8.26
C TYR A 2 1.02 10.20 -8.13
N ALA A 3 1.40 9.86 -6.91
CA ALA A 3 2.41 8.84 -6.63
C ALA A 3 1.75 7.48 -6.39
N LEU A 4 2.37 6.39 -6.82
CA LEU A 4 1.97 5.04 -6.42
C LEU A 4 2.55 4.73 -5.04
N LEU A 5 1.70 4.36 -4.08
CA LEU A 5 2.09 3.96 -2.73
C LEU A 5 1.72 2.49 -2.50
N ILE A 6 2.72 1.65 -2.36
CA ILE A 6 2.57 0.21 -2.10
C ILE A 6 2.92 -0.07 -0.64
N LEU A 7 1.95 -0.59 0.11
CA LEU A 7 2.08 -0.82 1.55
C LEU A 7 2.42 -2.29 1.85
N ASP A 8 3.49 -2.50 2.59
CA ASP A 8 3.82 -3.69 3.37
C ASP A 8 3.80 -5.02 2.60
N MET A 9 4.20 -5.00 1.33
CA MET A 9 4.36 -6.21 0.52
C MET A 9 5.65 -6.95 0.89
N GLN A 10 5.68 -7.46 2.13
CA GLN A 10 6.85 -8.02 2.80
C GLN A 10 6.74 -9.55 2.91
N VAL A 11 7.90 -10.22 2.96
CA VAL A 11 8.00 -11.68 3.06
C VAL A 11 7.16 -12.24 4.21
N GLY A 12 7.24 -11.63 5.39
CA GLY A 12 6.52 -12.08 6.58
C GLY A 12 5.00 -11.92 6.50
N LEU A 13 4.49 -11.00 5.68
CA LEU A 13 3.06 -10.77 5.48
C LEU A 13 2.51 -11.55 4.29
N VAL A 14 3.27 -11.64 3.21
CA VAL A 14 2.86 -12.33 1.97
C VAL A 14 2.99 -13.84 2.10
N HIS A 15 4.12 -14.31 2.64
CA HIS A 15 4.48 -15.74 2.76
C HIS A 15 4.40 -16.27 4.19
N GLY A 16 3.94 -15.44 5.13
CA GLY A 16 3.77 -15.80 6.53
C GLY A 16 2.59 -16.75 6.78
N PRO A 17 2.33 -17.10 8.06
CA PRO A 17 1.27 -18.02 8.44
C PRO A 17 -0.14 -17.49 8.15
N ASP A 18 -0.33 -16.19 8.23
CA ASP A 18 -1.58 -15.51 7.86
C ASP A 18 -1.66 -15.41 6.33
N LYS A 19 -2.26 -16.38 5.70
CA LYS A 19 -2.35 -16.46 4.22
C LYS A 19 -3.27 -15.36 3.68
N PRO A 20 -2.74 -14.29 3.04
CA PRO A 20 -3.59 -13.28 2.43
C PRO A 20 -4.34 -13.86 1.22
N ARG A 21 -5.59 -13.40 1.04
CA ARG A 21 -6.41 -13.82 -0.08
C ARG A 21 -5.84 -13.29 -1.40
N GLU A 22 -5.82 -14.16 -2.41
CA GLU A 22 -5.49 -13.82 -3.81
C GLU A 22 -4.19 -13.01 -3.98
N VAL A 23 -3.21 -13.24 -3.12
CA VAL A 23 -1.97 -12.46 -3.09
C VAL A 23 -1.21 -12.47 -4.43
N ARG A 24 -1.29 -13.56 -5.20
CA ARG A 24 -0.68 -13.63 -6.54
C ARG A 24 -1.34 -12.65 -7.52
N ALA A 25 -2.66 -12.57 -7.50
CA ALA A 25 -3.40 -11.61 -8.32
C ALA A 25 -3.04 -10.17 -7.92
N LEU A 26 -2.97 -9.89 -6.60
CA LEU A 26 -2.51 -8.60 -6.09
C LEU A 26 -1.12 -8.24 -6.62
N ILE A 27 -0.13 -9.14 -6.51
CA ILE A 27 1.24 -8.89 -6.99
C ILE A 27 1.25 -8.57 -8.48
N ASN A 28 0.48 -9.27 -9.29
CA ASN A 28 0.35 -8.97 -10.73
C ASN A 28 -0.21 -7.56 -10.95
N THR A 29 -1.29 -7.20 -10.25
CA THR A 29 -1.89 -5.86 -10.30
C THR A 29 -0.88 -4.78 -9.91
N LEU A 30 -0.12 -5.00 -8.83
CA LEU A 30 0.91 -4.06 -8.39
C LEU A 30 2.02 -3.88 -9.42
N ASN A 31 2.49 -4.96 -10.05
CA ASN A 31 3.51 -4.90 -11.09
C ASN A 31 3.02 -4.14 -12.33
N GLU A 32 1.73 -4.28 -12.70
CA GLU A 32 1.12 -3.49 -13.78
C GLU A 32 1.01 -2.02 -13.43
N LEU A 33 0.58 -1.68 -12.21
CA LEU A 33 0.54 -0.30 -11.72
C LEU A 33 1.94 0.33 -11.66
N MET A 34 2.95 -0.40 -11.21
CA MET A 34 4.34 0.07 -11.21
C MET A 34 4.82 0.36 -12.63
N ARG A 35 4.50 -0.50 -13.59
CA ARG A 35 4.84 -0.29 -15.01
C ARG A 35 4.13 0.94 -15.58
N SER A 36 2.85 1.13 -15.27
CA SER A 36 2.06 2.30 -15.67
C SER A 36 2.60 3.60 -15.06
N ALA A 37 2.96 3.57 -13.75
CA ALA A 37 3.55 4.71 -13.07
C ALA A 37 4.88 5.13 -13.73
N ARG A 38 5.78 4.18 -13.99
CA ARG A 38 7.05 4.45 -14.68
C ARG A 38 6.86 5.03 -16.08
N ALA A 39 5.89 4.54 -16.82
CA ALA A 39 5.63 5.02 -18.19
C ALA A 39 5.25 6.52 -18.23
N THR A 40 4.73 7.07 -17.14
CA THR A 40 4.34 8.48 -17.02
C THR A 40 5.28 9.29 -16.13
N GLY A 41 6.32 8.67 -15.57
CA GLY A 41 7.23 9.32 -14.62
C GLY A 41 6.64 9.54 -13.22
N ALA A 42 5.52 8.90 -12.90
CA ALA A 42 4.92 8.99 -11.57
C ALA A 42 5.81 8.30 -10.52
N PRO A 43 6.08 8.95 -9.37
CA PRO A 43 6.91 8.37 -8.32
C PRO A 43 6.29 7.11 -7.70
N ILE A 44 7.15 6.14 -7.35
CA ILE A 44 6.75 4.90 -6.69
C ILE A 44 7.36 4.86 -5.30
N PHE A 45 6.51 4.69 -4.29
CA PHE A 45 6.88 4.56 -2.89
C PHE A 45 6.49 3.18 -2.38
N LEU A 46 7.41 2.52 -1.67
CA LEU A 46 7.15 1.25 -1.00
C LEU A 46 7.40 1.40 0.50
N ALA A 47 6.39 1.12 1.30
CA ALA A 47 6.50 1.08 2.75
C ALA A 47 6.89 -0.32 3.23
N ARG A 48 7.80 -0.38 4.22
CA ARG A 48 8.05 -1.58 5.02
C ARG A 48 7.62 -1.32 6.44
N HIS A 49 6.76 -2.16 6.97
CA HIS A 49 6.35 -2.11 8.36
C HIS A 49 7.39 -2.80 9.23
N ILE A 50 7.93 -2.07 10.20
CA ILE A 50 8.95 -2.55 11.14
C ILE A 50 8.34 -2.61 12.54
N GLY A 51 8.37 -3.79 13.14
CA GLY A 51 7.87 -4.03 14.49
C GLY A 51 8.91 -3.72 15.56
N PRO A 52 8.53 -3.86 16.83
CA PRO A 52 9.45 -3.69 17.95
C PRO A 52 10.52 -4.79 17.99
N ALA A 53 11.62 -4.53 18.69
CA ALA A 53 12.64 -5.55 18.95
C ALA A 53 12.02 -6.80 19.59
N GLY A 54 12.44 -7.99 19.16
CA GLY A 54 11.91 -9.28 19.60
C GLY A 54 10.65 -9.73 18.84
N SER A 55 10.09 -8.91 17.95
CA SER A 55 8.99 -9.32 17.07
C SER A 55 9.52 -10.02 15.80
N PRO A 56 8.70 -10.81 15.11
CA PRO A 56 9.11 -11.43 13.84
C PRO A 56 9.54 -10.43 12.77
N ILE A 57 9.03 -9.20 12.84
CA ILE A 57 9.32 -8.11 11.91
C ILE A 57 10.15 -7.01 12.57
N GLU A 58 11.05 -7.36 13.49
CA GLU A 58 12.00 -6.41 14.08
C GLU A 58 12.97 -5.84 13.04
N PRO A 59 13.66 -4.71 13.34
CA PRO A 59 14.66 -4.15 12.44
C PRO A 59 15.71 -5.19 12.01
N GLY A 60 15.94 -5.32 10.69
CA GLY A 60 16.91 -6.26 10.14
C GLY A 60 16.42 -7.70 9.99
N SER A 61 15.18 -8.02 10.40
CA SER A 61 14.60 -9.33 10.14
C SER A 61 14.38 -9.57 8.64
N PRO A 62 14.74 -10.74 8.10
CA PRO A 62 14.46 -11.10 6.72
C PRO A 62 12.96 -11.05 6.37
N LEU A 63 12.08 -11.17 7.36
CA LEU A 63 10.63 -11.09 7.18
C LEU A 63 10.15 -9.67 6.84
N THR A 64 10.97 -8.66 7.07
CA THR A 64 10.69 -7.26 6.68
C THR A 64 11.06 -6.94 5.25
N GLU A 65 11.80 -7.80 4.57
CA GLU A 65 12.18 -7.60 3.17
C GLU A 65 10.96 -7.62 2.25
N LEU A 66 11.00 -6.80 1.20
CA LEU A 66 9.99 -6.82 0.16
C LEU A 66 10.04 -8.15 -0.60
N VAL A 67 8.87 -8.64 -1.03
CA VAL A 67 8.80 -9.89 -1.78
C VAL A 67 9.50 -9.77 -3.14
N GLN A 68 10.21 -10.81 -3.55
CA GLN A 68 10.99 -10.82 -4.80
C GLN A 68 10.11 -10.82 -6.05
N GLU A 69 8.83 -11.15 -5.91
CA GLU A 69 7.84 -11.16 -6.99
C GLU A 69 7.45 -9.74 -7.45
N LEU A 70 7.74 -8.71 -6.66
CA LEU A 70 7.63 -7.32 -7.11
C LEU A 70 8.77 -6.98 -8.07
N GLN A 71 8.42 -6.43 -9.23
CA GLN A 71 9.37 -6.04 -10.28
C GLN A 71 10.02 -4.69 -9.96
N LEU A 72 10.88 -4.68 -8.94
CA LEU A 72 11.64 -3.50 -8.54
C LEU A 72 12.75 -3.23 -9.57
N MET A 73 12.96 -1.96 -9.90
CA MET A 73 13.97 -1.52 -10.87
C MET A 73 15.04 -0.61 -10.23
N GLY A 74 14.88 -0.28 -8.95
CA GLY A 74 15.82 0.56 -8.19
C GLY A 74 15.54 2.06 -8.30
N ASP A 75 14.44 2.45 -8.92
CA ASP A 75 13.95 3.82 -9.01
C ASP A 75 12.89 4.16 -7.94
N GLU A 76 12.47 3.15 -7.17
CA GLU A 76 11.48 3.30 -6.13
C GLU A 76 12.08 3.91 -4.85
N VAL A 77 11.25 4.66 -4.14
CA VAL A 77 11.59 5.14 -2.79
C VAL A 77 11.07 4.16 -1.75
N ILE A 78 11.98 3.44 -1.11
CA ILE A 78 11.65 2.51 -0.03
C ILE A 78 11.82 3.23 1.31
N PHE A 79 10.79 3.18 2.17
CA PHE A 79 10.85 3.76 3.51
C PHE A 79 10.26 2.83 4.57
N GLU A 80 10.68 3.04 5.80
CA GLU A 80 10.21 2.26 6.95
C GLU A 80 9.14 3.02 7.73
N LYS A 81 8.16 2.29 8.25
CA LYS A 81 7.13 2.81 9.15
C LYS A 81 6.92 1.88 10.33
N LYS A 82 6.54 2.45 11.47
CA LYS A 82 6.25 1.70 12.70
C LYS A 82 4.78 1.77 13.12
N ARG A 83 3.96 2.48 12.34
CA ARG A 83 2.51 2.66 12.58
C ARG A 83 1.74 2.20 11.35
N PRO A 84 0.48 1.77 11.50
CA PRO A 84 -0.37 1.43 10.34
C PRO A 84 -0.43 2.57 9.32
N ASN A 85 -0.72 3.79 9.76
CA ASN A 85 -0.71 4.98 8.93
C ASN A 85 0.70 5.29 8.40
N ALA A 86 0.87 5.27 7.09
CA ALA A 86 2.17 5.49 6.44
C ALA A 86 2.71 6.91 6.56
N PHE A 87 1.87 7.90 6.91
CA PHE A 87 2.28 9.26 7.16
C PHE A 87 2.76 9.49 8.60
N ALA A 88 2.43 8.58 9.52
CA ALA A 88 2.72 8.76 10.94
C ALA A 88 4.19 8.50 11.26
N GLN A 89 4.90 9.54 11.68
CA GLN A 89 6.31 9.47 12.08
C GLN A 89 7.24 8.98 10.94
N THR A 90 6.93 9.37 9.69
CA THR A 90 7.74 9.11 8.49
C THR A 90 7.92 10.40 7.70
N ASP A 91 8.84 10.40 6.77
CA ASP A 91 9.08 11.52 5.86
C ASP A 91 8.19 11.49 4.61
N LEU A 92 7.21 10.59 4.53
CA LEU A 92 6.40 10.39 3.33
C LEU A 92 5.76 11.69 2.81
N ALA A 93 5.16 12.49 3.70
CA ALA A 93 4.52 13.74 3.30
C ALA A 93 5.52 14.77 2.72
N THR A 94 6.73 14.84 3.27
CA THR A 94 7.81 15.67 2.77
C THR A 94 8.28 15.19 1.41
N LEU A 95 8.56 13.90 1.28
CA LEU A 95 9.00 13.27 0.04
C LEU A 95 8.00 13.41 -1.11
N LEU A 96 6.70 13.37 -0.80
CA LEU A 96 5.63 13.60 -1.79
C LEU A 96 5.62 15.07 -2.24
N ARG A 97 5.76 16.03 -1.33
CA ARG A 97 5.82 17.47 -1.67
C ARG A 97 7.05 17.81 -2.50
N GLU A 98 8.20 17.26 -2.16
CA GLU A 98 9.46 17.43 -2.93
C GLU A 98 9.35 16.94 -4.37
N ARG A 99 8.44 15.99 -4.62
CA ARG A 99 8.14 15.46 -5.97
C ARG A 99 6.89 16.06 -6.59
N GLU A 100 6.38 17.14 -6.02
CA GLU A 100 5.20 17.87 -6.50
C GLU A 100 3.97 16.96 -6.68
N CYS A 101 3.81 15.98 -5.78
CA CYS A 101 2.66 15.08 -5.82
C CYS A 101 1.44 15.74 -5.18
N ASP A 102 0.31 15.72 -5.87
CA ASP A 102 -0.99 16.20 -5.37
C ASP A 102 -1.72 15.12 -4.58
N GLY A 103 -1.39 13.84 -4.83
CA GLY A 103 -2.07 12.72 -4.22
C GLY A 103 -1.32 11.41 -4.28
N VAL A 104 -1.91 10.39 -3.66
CA VAL A 104 -1.38 9.03 -3.59
C VAL A 104 -2.40 8.01 -4.06
N VAL A 105 -1.91 7.03 -4.81
CA VAL A 105 -2.64 5.82 -5.19
C VAL A 105 -2.26 4.72 -4.21
N VAL A 106 -3.16 4.40 -3.29
CA VAL A 106 -2.90 3.48 -2.17
C VAL A 106 -3.21 2.05 -2.58
N THR A 107 -2.25 1.16 -2.32
CA THR A 107 -2.31 -0.27 -2.63
C THR A 107 -1.57 -1.09 -1.55
N GLY A 108 -1.64 -2.42 -1.63
CA GLY A 108 -0.87 -3.31 -0.77
C GLY A 108 -1.69 -3.97 0.33
N MET A 109 -1.14 -4.06 1.54
CA MET A 109 -1.80 -4.77 2.66
C MET A 109 -1.43 -4.19 4.05
N LYS A 110 -2.19 -4.56 5.09
CA LYS A 110 -3.50 -5.26 5.05
C LYS A 110 -4.63 -4.24 4.96
N THR A 111 -5.69 -4.59 4.26
CA THR A 111 -6.86 -3.72 4.00
C THR A 111 -7.34 -2.96 5.22
N GLN A 112 -7.69 -3.66 6.32
CA GLN A 112 -8.30 -3.08 7.52
C GLN A 112 -7.32 -2.37 8.47
N TYR A 113 -6.02 -2.35 8.15
CA TYR A 113 -4.99 -1.72 8.97
C TYR A 113 -4.26 -0.62 8.19
N CYS A 114 -3.17 -0.99 7.52
CA CYS A 114 -2.27 -0.01 6.89
C CYS A 114 -2.93 0.69 5.70
N VAL A 115 -3.73 -0.02 4.91
CA VAL A 115 -4.46 0.56 3.78
C VAL A 115 -5.52 1.54 4.26
N ASP A 116 -6.43 1.10 5.16
CA ASP A 116 -7.49 1.94 5.70
C ASP A 116 -6.94 3.22 6.35
N SER A 117 -6.00 3.06 7.29
CA SER A 117 -5.46 4.21 8.04
C SER A 117 -4.67 5.18 7.16
N THR A 118 -3.99 4.70 6.12
CA THR A 118 -3.25 5.55 5.20
C THR A 118 -4.18 6.33 4.27
N CYS A 119 -5.26 5.73 3.76
CA CYS A 119 -6.27 6.42 2.95
C CYS A 119 -6.90 7.59 3.73
N ARG A 120 -7.27 7.35 4.99
CA ARG A 120 -7.85 8.41 5.84
C ARG A 120 -6.84 9.53 6.09
N ALA A 121 -5.60 9.19 6.44
CA ALA A 121 -4.58 10.17 6.79
C ALA A 121 -4.07 10.98 5.60
N ALA A 122 -4.13 10.47 4.37
CA ALA A 122 -3.67 11.19 3.19
C ALA A 122 -4.37 12.55 3.06
N ARG A 123 -5.69 12.58 3.21
CA ARG A 123 -6.47 13.82 3.13
C ARG A 123 -6.17 14.78 4.29
N ASP A 124 -5.99 14.25 5.50
CA ASP A 124 -5.62 15.07 6.67
C ASP A 124 -4.21 15.69 6.50
N CYS A 125 -3.33 15.03 5.72
CA CYS A 125 -2.02 15.54 5.35
C CYS A 125 -2.02 16.45 4.12
N GLY A 126 -3.19 16.70 3.49
CA GLY A 126 -3.35 17.58 2.35
C GLY A 126 -3.11 16.93 1.00
N PHE A 127 -3.17 15.60 0.91
CA PHE A 127 -3.05 14.86 -0.33
C PHE A 127 -4.39 14.23 -0.75
N ASP A 128 -4.68 14.25 -2.03
CA ASP A 128 -5.75 13.42 -2.55
C ASP A 128 -5.39 11.95 -2.41
N ALA A 129 -6.40 11.10 -2.18
CA ALA A 129 -6.23 9.66 -2.07
C ALA A 129 -7.08 8.92 -3.09
N VAL A 130 -6.47 7.94 -3.73
CA VAL A 130 -7.15 6.95 -4.59
C VAL A 130 -6.83 5.57 -4.03
N LEU A 131 -7.86 4.79 -3.74
CA LEU A 131 -7.73 3.38 -3.37
C LEU A 131 -7.99 2.53 -4.61
N ILE A 132 -7.06 1.65 -4.96
CA ILE A 132 -7.28 0.69 -6.03
C ILE A 132 -8.06 -0.49 -5.48
N ALA A 133 -9.31 -0.65 -5.91
CA ALA A 133 -10.28 -1.61 -5.36
C ALA A 133 -9.80 -3.07 -5.40
N ASN A 134 -9.08 -3.45 -6.45
CA ASN A 134 -8.44 -4.76 -6.62
C ASN A 134 -6.91 -4.71 -6.36
N GLY A 135 -6.42 -3.61 -5.78
CA GLY A 135 -5.01 -3.37 -5.48
C GLY A 135 -4.64 -3.55 -4.01
N HIS A 136 -5.51 -4.14 -3.19
CA HIS A 136 -5.22 -4.43 -1.78
C HIS A 136 -5.88 -5.73 -1.31
N THR A 137 -5.34 -6.32 -0.24
CA THR A 137 -5.88 -7.55 0.33
C THR A 137 -5.59 -7.67 1.83
N CYS A 138 -6.14 -8.70 2.43
CA CYS A 138 -5.89 -9.14 3.80
C CYS A 138 -6.16 -10.65 3.93
N SER A 139 -6.06 -11.14 5.16
CA SER A 139 -6.42 -12.51 5.52
C SER A 139 -7.79 -12.55 6.18
N ASP A 140 -8.42 -13.71 6.23
CA ASP A 140 -9.64 -13.92 7.01
C ASP A 140 -9.39 -13.60 8.48
N THR A 141 -10.41 -13.12 9.15
CA THR A 141 -10.43 -12.89 10.59
C THR A 141 -11.55 -13.70 11.25
N PRO A 142 -11.54 -13.92 12.56
CA PRO A 142 -12.72 -14.49 13.22
C PRO A 142 -13.98 -13.65 12.92
N GLY A 143 -14.92 -14.22 12.21
CA GLY A 143 -16.20 -13.59 11.89
C GLY A 143 -16.28 -12.84 10.56
N LEU A 144 -15.16 -12.57 9.85
CA LEU A 144 -15.18 -11.92 8.54
C LEU A 144 -14.17 -12.56 7.58
N THR A 145 -14.63 -12.84 6.36
CA THR A 145 -13.73 -13.25 5.27
C THR A 145 -12.93 -12.06 4.74
N ALA A 146 -11.76 -12.31 4.19
CA ALA A 146 -10.94 -11.28 3.52
C ALA A 146 -11.75 -10.56 2.42
N GLU A 147 -12.57 -11.30 1.67
CA GLU A 147 -13.46 -10.73 0.66
C GLU A 147 -14.44 -9.72 1.24
N ALA A 148 -15.11 -10.07 2.35
CA ALA A 148 -16.04 -9.18 3.02
C ALA A 148 -15.33 -7.94 3.58
N ILE A 149 -14.11 -8.10 4.11
CA ILE A 149 -13.30 -6.99 4.62
C ILE A 149 -12.91 -6.04 3.46
N VAL A 150 -12.42 -6.56 2.35
CA VAL A 150 -12.05 -5.76 1.17
C VAL A 150 -13.27 -5.01 0.63
N ALA A 151 -14.40 -5.70 0.42
CA ALA A 151 -15.63 -5.08 -0.08
C ALA A 151 -16.14 -3.98 0.85
N HIS A 152 -16.13 -4.22 2.16
CA HIS A 152 -16.53 -3.25 3.17
C HIS A 152 -15.65 -1.98 3.12
N HIS A 153 -14.31 -2.15 3.05
CA HIS A 153 -13.40 -1.00 3.03
C HIS A 153 -13.47 -0.22 1.73
N ASN A 154 -13.64 -0.88 0.58
CA ASN A 154 -13.90 -0.19 -0.69
C ASN A 154 -15.16 0.69 -0.60
N SER A 155 -16.22 0.18 0.00
CA SER A 155 -17.46 0.94 0.20
C SER A 155 -17.32 2.05 1.23
N THR A 156 -16.67 1.78 2.36
CA THR A 156 -16.56 2.72 3.49
C THR A 156 -15.59 3.87 3.20
N LEU A 157 -14.47 3.59 2.55
CA LEU A 157 -13.47 4.60 2.22
C LEU A 157 -13.87 5.45 1.01
N GLY A 158 -14.63 4.87 0.08
CA GLY A 158 -15.10 5.55 -1.12
C GLY A 158 -16.00 6.73 -0.77
N GLY A 159 -15.70 7.89 -1.34
CA GLY A 159 -16.42 9.13 -1.11
C GLY A 159 -15.82 10.03 -0.03
N PRO A 160 -15.97 9.73 1.28
CA PRO A 160 -15.51 10.68 2.31
C PRO A 160 -13.98 10.71 2.45
N PHE A 161 -13.29 9.62 2.21
CA PHE A 161 -11.84 9.52 2.45
C PHE A 161 -11.00 9.46 1.17
N CYS A 162 -11.45 8.74 0.15
CA CYS A 162 -10.72 8.59 -1.10
C CYS A 162 -11.66 8.35 -2.28
N ARG A 163 -11.12 8.46 -3.48
CA ARG A 163 -11.74 7.90 -4.68
C ARG A 163 -11.37 6.42 -4.77
N VAL A 164 -12.30 5.56 -5.16
CA VAL A 164 -12.07 4.15 -5.41
C VAL A 164 -12.11 3.90 -6.91
N ALA A 165 -11.11 3.19 -7.45
CA ALA A 165 -11.00 2.86 -8.87
C ALA A 165 -10.47 1.43 -9.04
N GLN A 166 -10.81 0.77 -10.13
CA GLN A 166 -10.14 -0.47 -10.53
C GLN A 166 -8.76 -0.16 -11.12
N ALA A 167 -7.81 -1.08 -11.01
CA ALA A 167 -6.47 -0.89 -11.55
C ALA A 167 -6.47 -0.64 -13.06
N GLU A 168 -7.36 -1.32 -13.78
CA GLU A 168 -7.52 -1.24 -15.23
C GLU A 168 -8.10 0.10 -15.70
N GLU A 169 -8.78 0.81 -14.80
CA GLU A 169 -9.41 2.13 -15.06
C GLU A 169 -8.51 3.29 -14.62
N TRP A 170 -7.41 2.98 -13.92
CA TRP A 170 -6.50 3.99 -13.41
C TRP A 170 -5.35 4.27 -14.37
N SER A 171 -5.08 5.55 -14.61
CA SER A 171 -3.88 6.00 -15.31
C SER A 171 -3.19 7.11 -14.52
N PHE A 172 -1.87 7.02 -14.42
CA PHE A 172 -1.05 8.07 -13.86
C PHE A 172 -0.87 9.16 -14.93
N SER A 173 -1.28 10.39 -14.61
CA SER A 173 -1.16 11.58 -15.48
C SER A 173 -0.64 12.78 -14.68
#